data_382de9813c93eaaeae233421c8109ab4
#
_entry.id   382de9813c93eaaeae233421c8109ab4
#
_cell.length_a   1.000
_cell.length_b   1.000
_cell.length_c   1.000
_cell.angle_alpha   90.00
_cell.angle_beta   90.00
_cell.angle_gamma   90.00
#
_symmetry.space_group_name_H-M   'P 1'
#
loop_
_entity.id
_entity.type
_entity.pdbx_description
1 polymer ?
#
loop_
_entity_poly.entity_id
_entity_poly.type
_entity_poly.pdbx_seq_one_letter_code
_entity_poly.pdbx_strand_id
1 'polypeptide(L)'
;MTIRLHAFTLDCADAAVLGEFWARALGRELDPGAGREFASIGLQDPGRPAPCWMFARVPEGKSAKNRMHPDLMAADLEAEVERLVGLGATWQADLKLGGMRWSTLLDPEGNEFDVIADAA
;
A
#
# COMPACT_ATOMS: atom_id res chain seq x y z
N MET A 1 -28.23 0.94 6.66
CA MET A 1 -27.05 1.67 7.16
C MET A 1 -26.68 2.81 6.22
N THR A 2 -26.41 4.00 6.77
CA THR A 2 -26.19 5.21 5.98
C THR A 2 -24.69 5.56 5.82
N ILE A 3 -23.78 4.77 6.41
CA ILE A 3 -22.34 4.99 6.33
C ILE A 3 -21.66 3.80 5.67
N ARG A 4 -20.62 4.07 4.89
CA ARG A 4 -19.79 3.01 4.28
C ARG A 4 -18.35 3.51 4.17
N LEU A 5 -17.42 2.57 4.15
CA LEU A 5 -16.01 2.89 3.93
C LEU A 5 -15.80 3.20 2.45
N HIS A 6 -15.37 4.42 2.16
CA HIS A 6 -15.15 4.90 0.79
C HIS A 6 -13.72 4.67 0.33
N ALA A 7 -12.75 5.05 1.14
CA ALA A 7 -11.35 5.04 0.74
C ALA A 7 -10.41 5.01 1.94
N PHE A 8 -9.19 4.57 1.67
CA PHE A 8 -8.04 4.85 2.52
C PHE A 8 -7.22 5.94 1.85
N THR A 9 -6.77 6.92 2.62
CA THR A 9 -5.90 7.98 2.10
C THR A 9 -4.54 7.90 2.78
N LEU A 10 -3.48 7.87 1.97
CA LEU A 10 -2.11 7.95 2.46
C LEU A 10 -1.60 9.36 2.19
N ASP A 11 -1.18 10.04 3.25
CA ASP A 11 -0.50 11.31 3.14
C ASP A 11 0.93 11.07 2.65
N CYS A 12 1.45 11.97 1.82
CA CYS A 12 2.73 11.74 1.16
C CYS A 12 3.38 13.04 0.70
N ALA A 13 4.62 12.95 0.23
CA ALA A 13 5.31 14.06 -0.39
C ALA A 13 5.01 14.17 -1.88
N ASP A 14 4.80 13.03 -2.56
CA ASP A 14 4.50 12.98 -4.00
C ASP A 14 3.48 11.89 -4.26
N ALA A 15 2.24 12.29 -4.52
CA ALA A 15 1.12 11.36 -4.65
C ALA A 15 1.26 10.44 -5.87
N ALA A 16 1.76 10.94 -6.98
CA ALA A 16 1.91 10.12 -8.19
C ALA A 16 2.96 9.02 -7.98
N VAL A 17 4.08 9.34 -7.32
CA VAL A 17 5.13 8.36 -7.06
C VAL A 17 4.65 7.28 -6.10
N LEU A 18 4.03 7.68 -4.99
CA LEU A 18 3.51 6.72 -4.03
C LEU A 18 2.37 5.89 -4.61
N GLY A 19 1.47 6.53 -5.33
CA GLY A 19 0.35 5.85 -5.99
C GLY A 19 0.80 4.83 -7.01
N GLU A 20 1.84 5.14 -7.78
CA GLU A 20 2.41 4.21 -8.77
C GLU A 20 2.97 2.96 -8.09
N PHE A 21 3.67 3.12 -6.97
CA PHE A 21 4.16 1.98 -6.20
C PHE A 21 3.00 1.06 -5.80
N TRP A 22 1.96 1.62 -5.18
CA TRP A 22 0.84 0.81 -4.69
C TRP A 22 0.02 0.21 -5.83
N ALA A 23 -0.13 0.93 -6.94
CA ALA A 23 -0.80 0.39 -8.11
C ALA A 23 -0.08 -0.86 -8.63
N ARG A 24 1.24 -0.77 -8.78
CA ARG A 24 2.05 -1.92 -9.22
C ARG A 24 2.05 -3.04 -8.19
N ALA A 25 2.16 -2.70 -6.91
CA ALA A 25 2.15 -3.70 -5.84
C ALA A 25 0.86 -4.52 -5.87
N LEU A 26 -0.27 -3.86 -6.10
CA LEU A 26 -1.60 -4.48 -6.10
C LEU A 26 -2.04 -5.01 -7.47
N GLY A 27 -1.23 -4.83 -8.52
CA GLY A 27 -1.60 -5.24 -9.87
C GLY A 27 -2.77 -4.45 -10.42
N ARG A 28 -2.86 -3.17 -10.07
CA ARG A 28 -3.93 -2.26 -10.49
C ARG A 28 -3.35 -1.06 -11.21
N GLU A 29 -4.21 -0.25 -11.81
CA GLU A 29 -3.79 0.97 -12.50
C GLU A 29 -4.17 2.20 -11.68
N LEU A 30 -3.30 3.22 -11.73
CA LEU A 30 -3.68 4.54 -11.24
C LEU A 30 -4.81 5.10 -12.08
N ASP A 31 -5.74 5.79 -11.41
CA ASP A 31 -6.77 6.55 -12.12
C ASP A 31 -6.13 7.66 -12.96
N PRO A 32 -6.75 8.03 -14.09
CA PRO A 32 -6.26 9.16 -14.90
C PRO A 32 -6.16 10.45 -14.09
N GLY A 33 -5.16 11.27 -14.41
CA GLY A 33 -4.98 12.56 -13.77
C GLY A 33 -4.06 12.54 -12.55
N ALA A 34 -3.34 11.44 -12.32
CA ALA A 34 -2.40 11.37 -11.21
C ALA A 34 -1.33 12.46 -11.33
N GLY A 35 -1.06 13.12 -10.21
CA GLY A 35 -0.05 14.16 -10.13
C GLY A 35 0.58 14.19 -8.74
N ARG A 36 1.48 15.14 -8.55
CA ARG A 36 2.20 15.26 -7.27
C ARG A 36 1.26 15.54 -6.11
N GLU A 37 0.20 16.32 -6.35
CA GLU A 37 -0.71 16.75 -5.29
C GLU A 37 -1.74 15.69 -4.93
N PHE A 38 -2.18 14.88 -5.89
CA PHE A 38 -3.21 13.87 -5.69
C PHE A 38 -3.11 12.75 -6.70
N ALA A 39 -3.39 11.53 -6.25
CA ALA A 39 -3.53 10.35 -7.10
C ALA A 39 -4.54 9.40 -6.44
N SER A 40 -5.08 8.48 -7.22
CA SER A 40 -6.02 7.49 -6.68
C SER A 40 -5.98 6.18 -7.46
N ILE A 41 -6.50 5.13 -6.82
CA ILE A 41 -6.70 3.82 -7.42
C ILE A 41 -8.16 3.44 -7.18
N GLY A 42 -8.92 3.26 -8.26
CA GLY A 42 -10.30 2.80 -8.19
C GLY A 42 -11.33 3.88 -7.90
N LEU A 43 -10.94 5.14 -7.72
CA LEU A 43 -11.88 6.21 -7.42
C LEU A 43 -12.78 6.52 -8.62
N GLN A 44 -12.23 6.47 -9.83
CA GLN A 44 -12.93 6.84 -11.06
C GLN A 44 -13.57 5.65 -11.76
N ASP A 45 -13.44 4.45 -11.22
CA ASP A 45 -14.07 3.25 -11.78
C ASP A 45 -15.44 3.04 -11.15
N PRO A 46 -16.54 3.21 -11.88
CA PRO A 46 -17.87 3.04 -11.31
C PRO A 46 -18.17 1.61 -10.87
N GLY A 47 -17.49 0.62 -11.45
CA GLY A 47 -17.63 -0.78 -11.05
C GLY A 47 -16.61 -1.24 -10.01
N ARG A 48 -15.84 -0.32 -9.45
CA ARG A 48 -14.74 -0.66 -8.55
C ARG A 48 -15.22 -1.36 -7.27
N PRO A 49 -14.42 -2.30 -6.76
CA PRO A 49 -14.63 -2.77 -5.39
C PRO A 49 -14.20 -1.66 -4.41
N ALA A 50 -15.01 -1.41 -3.40
CA ALA A 50 -14.64 -0.49 -2.31
C ALA A 50 -13.81 -1.24 -1.27
N PRO A 51 -12.93 -0.56 -0.54
CA PRO A 51 -12.60 0.86 -0.65
C PRO A 51 -11.58 1.13 -1.75
N CYS A 52 -11.55 2.37 -2.23
CA CYS A 52 -10.48 2.81 -3.11
C CYS A 52 -9.30 3.35 -2.30
N TRP A 53 -8.19 3.60 -2.99
CA TRP A 53 -6.98 4.16 -2.39
C TRP A 53 -6.81 5.58 -2.91
N MET A 54 -6.49 6.52 -2.00
CA MET A 54 -6.18 7.89 -2.37
C MET A 54 -4.83 8.26 -1.79
N PHE A 55 -4.12 9.13 -2.49
CA PHE A 55 -2.80 9.61 -2.10
C PHE A 55 -2.85 11.13 -2.18
N ALA A 56 -2.53 11.80 -1.08
CA ALA A 56 -2.66 13.26 -0.98
C ALA A 56 -1.37 13.86 -0.45
N ARG A 57 -0.85 14.86 -1.16
CA ARG A 57 0.36 15.55 -0.71
C ARG A 57 0.07 16.38 0.51
N VAL A 58 0.96 16.25 1.50
CA VAL A 58 0.94 17.06 2.72
C VAL A 58 2.34 17.64 2.97
N PRO A 59 2.45 18.78 3.67
CA PRO A 59 3.76 19.40 3.90
C PRO A 59 4.60 18.67 4.95
N GLU A 60 3.96 18.01 5.94
CA GLU A 60 4.68 17.32 7.00
C GLU A 60 5.09 15.91 6.59
N GLY A 61 6.32 15.51 6.95
CA GLY A 61 6.81 14.16 6.75
C GLY A 61 6.30 13.22 7.83
N LYS A 62 6.49 11.92 7.59
CA LYS A 62 6.20 10.88 8.56
C LYS A 62 7.23 10.94 9.69
N SER A 63 6.79 10.96 10.95
CA SER A 63 7.67 11.08 12.11
C SER A 63 7.59 9.92 13.10
N ALA A 64 6.60 9.03 12.96
CA ALA A 64 6.40 7.91 13.87
C ALA A 64 5.87 6.71 13.11
N LYS A 65 5.89 5.52 13.75
CA LYS A 65 5.31 4.32 13.17
C LYS A 65 3.82 4.55 12.91
N ASN A 66 3.35 4.12 11.74
CA ASN A 66 1.93 4.21 11.39
C ASN A 66 1.11 3.34 12.35
N ARG A 67 -0.05 3.84 12.74
CA ARG A 67 -0.98 3.11 13.62
C ARG A 67 -1.90 2.19 12.81
N MET A 68 -2.02 2.41 11.51
CA MET A 68 -2.68 1.51 10.59
C MET A 68 -1.68 1.08 9.51
N HIS A 69 -1.73 -0.16 9.10
CA HIS A 69 -0.88 -0.66 8.03
C HIS A 69 -1.65 -1.67 7.18
N PRO A 70 -1.48 -1.65 5.86
CA PRO A 70 -2.04 -2.68 5.00
C PRO A 70 -1.38 -4.03 5.27
N ASP A 71 -2.16 -5.10 5.21
CA ASP A 71 -1.67 -6.46 5.26
C ASP A 71 -2.02 -7.13 3.94
N LEU A 72 -0.99 -7.59 3.23
CA LEU A 72 -1.13 -8.28 1.96
C LEU A 72 -0.88 -9.76 2.16
N MET A 73 -1.49 -10.60 1.36
CA MET A 73 -1.28 -12.04 1.44
C MET A 73 -0.63 -12.54 0.16
N ALA A 74 0.40 -13.35 0.30
CA ALA A 74 1.19 -13.85 -0.83
C ALA A 74 1.30 -15.38 -0.78
N ALA A 75 1.09 -16.02 -1.93
CA ALA A 75 1.32 -17.45 -2.06
C ALA A 75 2.80 -17.80 -1.95
N ASP A 76 3.67 -16.92 -2.44
CA ASP A 76 5.13 -17.06 -2.34
C ASP A 76 5.69 -15.78 -1.70
N LEU A 77 5.87 -15.82 -0.38
CA LEU A 77 6.29 -14.63 0.37
C LEU A 77 7.64 -14.10 -0.11
N GLU A 78 8.62 -14.98 -0.27
CA GLU A 78 9.98 -14.54 -0.65
C GLU A 78 9.99 -13.89 -2.03
N ALA A 79 9.27 -14.45 -2.99
CA ALA A 79 9.19 -13.89 -4.34
C ALA A 79 8.49 -12.53 -4.34
N GLU A 80 7.42 -12.40 -3.55
CA GLU A 80 6.69 -11.13 -3.47
C GLU A 80 7.49 -10.04 -2.76
N VAL A 81 8.21 -10.38 -1.70
CA VAL A 81 9.10 -9.44 -1.03
C VAL A 81 10.16 -8.93 -2.02
N GLU A 82 10.77 -9.83 -2.78
CA GLU A 82 11.77 -9.44 -3.78
C GLU A 82 11.16 -8.53 -4.85
N ARG A 83 9.97 -8.85 -5.34
CA ARG A 83 9.27 -8.02 -6.32
C ARG A 83 8.98 -6.62 -5.78
N LEU A 84 8.45 -6.54 -4.55
CA LEU A 84 8.10 -5.25 -3.93
C LEU A 84 9.33 -4.39 -3.67
N VAL A 85 10.43 -5.00 -3.23
CA VAL A 85 11.70 -4.27 -3.06
C VAL A 85 12.17 -3.72 -4.41
N GLY A 86 12.03 -4.48 -5.48
CA GLY A 86 12.36 -4.02 -6.83
C GLY A 86 11.49 -2.86 -7.29
N LEU A 87 10.27 -2.72 -6.77
CA LEU A 87 9.37 -1.60 -7.07
C LEU A 87 9.64 -0.35 -6.21
N GLY A 88 10.45 -0.46 -5.15
CA GLY A 88 10.79 0.67 -4.31
C GLY A 88 10.52 0.49 -2.82
N ALA A 89 10.03 -0.66 -2.38
CA ALA A 89 9.86 -0.94 -0.97
C ALA A 89 11.20 -1.23 -0.29
N THR A 90 11.24 -1.06 1.01
CA THR A 90 12.38 -1.44 1.85
C THR A 90 11.96 -2.56 2.78
N TRP A 91 12.69 -3.69 2.74
CA TRP A 91 12.47 -4.77 3.69
C TRP A 91 12.93 -4.35 5.07
N GLN A 92 12.16 -4.67 6.11
CA GLN A 92 12.47 -4.29 7.47
C GLN A 92 12.71 -5.49 8.38
N ALA A 93 11.83 -6.49 8.36
CA ALA A 93 11.94 -7.64 9.25
C ALA A 93 11.12 -8.83 8.76
N ASP A 94 11.55 -10.02 9.13
CA ASP A 94 10.76 -11.24 9.00
C ASP A 94 10.32 -11.70 10.38
N LEU A 95 9.05 -12.10 10.51
CA LEU A 95 8.45 -12.45 11.77
C LEU A 95 7.69 -13.77 11.68
N LYS A 96 7.58 -14.43 12.83
CA LYS A 96 6.80 -15.65 13.00
C LYS A 96 6.04 -15.59 14.31
N LEU A 97 4.78 -16.01 14.27
CA LEU A 97 3.97 -16.12 15.48
C LEU A 97 2.85 -17.13 15.24
N GLY A 98 2.79 -18.17 16.06
CA GLY A 98 1.67 -19.12 16.04
C GLY A 98 1.44 -19.79 14.70
N GLY A 99 2.48 -20.15 13.97
CA GLY A 99 2.38 -20.78 12.65
C GLY A 99 2.20 -19.78 11.51
N MET A 100 1.97 -18.52 11.81
CA MET A 100 1.99 -17.44 10.81
C MET A 100 3.40 -16.93 10.61
N ARG A 101 3.71 -16.59 9.37
CA ARG A 101 4.95 -15.85 9.11
C ARG A 101 4.66 -14.72 8.12
N TRP A 102 5.35 -13.62 8.31
CA TRP A 102 5.18 -12.45 7.45
C TRP A 102 6.46 -11.64 7.41
N SER A 103 6.52 -10.73 6.45
CA SER A 103 7.59 -9.74 6.37
C SER A 103 6.99 -8.35 6.50
N THR A 104 7.64 -7.50 7.27
CA THR A 104 7.30 -6.08 7.35
C THR A 104 8.20 -5.30 6.41
N LEU A 105 7.59 -4.49 5.55
CA LEU A 105 8.28 -3.64 4.61
C LEU A 105 7.84 -2.19 4.81
N LEU A 106 8.60 -1.28 4.20
CA LEU A 106 8.25 0.13 4.12
C LEU A 106 7.97 0.47 2.66
N ASP A 107 6.92 1.25 2.41
CA ASP A 107 6.70 1.77 1.07
C ASP A 107 7.69 2.93 0.78
N PRO A 108 7.69 3.52 -0.43
CA PRO A 108 8.65 4.59 -0.74
C PRO A 108 8.59 5.83 0.14
N GLU A 109 7.49 6.04 0.85
CA GLU A 109 7.33 7.15 1.80
C GLU A 109 7.58 6.73 3.25
N GLY A 110 7.99 5.48 3.46
CA GLY A 110 8.28 4.95 4.79
C GLY A 110 7.08 4.39 5.53
N ASN A 111 5.94 4.19 4.89
CA ASN A 111 4.77 3.61 5.53
C ASN A 111 4.94 2.11 5.70
N GLU A 112 4.74 1.62 6.93
CA GLU A 112 4.83 0.21 7.25
C GLU A 112 3.68 -0.58 6.61
N PHE A 113 3.99 -1.74 6.06
CA PHE A 113 2.99 -2.70 5.63
C PHE A 113 3.54 -4.12 5.75
N ASP A 114 2.65 -5.09 5.85
CA ASP A 114 3.05 -6.48 6.00
C ASP A 114 2.66 -7.30 4.79
N VAL A 115 3.49 -8.29 4.47
CA VAL A 115 3.16 -9.34 3.51
C VAL A 115 3.13 -10.65 4.27
N ILE A 116 1.99 -11.30 4.29
CA ILE A 116 1.73 -12.50 5.06
C ILE A 116 1.79 -13.71 4.13
N ALA A 117 2.51 -14.75 4.55
CA ALA A 117 2.55 -15.98 3.80
C ALA A 117 1.20 -16.68 3.86
N ASP A 118 0.63 -17.00 2.71
CA ASP A 118 -0.57 -17.82 2.64
C ASP A 118 -0.17 -19.26 2.96
N ALA A 119 -0.77 -19.81 4.02
CA ALA A 119 -0.44 -21.15 4.51
C ALA A 119 -1.18 -22.26 3.75
N ALA A 120 -2.06 -21.93 2.84
CA ALA A 120 -2.85 -22.91 2.09
C ALA A 120 -2.06 -23.65 1.03
#